data_17bfb48599979e2de882cd8382abfd37
#
_entry.id   17bfb48599979e2de882cd8382abfd37
#
_cell.length_a   1.000
_cell.length_b   1.000
_cell.length_c   1.000
_cell.angle_alpha   90.00
_cell.angle_beta   90.00
_cell.angle_gamma   90.00
#
_symmetry.space_group_name_H-M   'P 1'
#
loop_
_entity.id
_entity.type
_entity.pdbx_description
1 polymer ?
#
loop_
_entity_poly.entity_id
_entity_poly.type
_entity_poly.pdbx_seq_one_letter_code
_entity_poly.pdbx_strand_id
1 'polypeptide(L)'
;MKKTILAFVAFFVAGNIGLQTANAEVFNYSGGCFWCTESDSEKLEGVREVISGFTGGTTANPRYYSGEWGDHREAAQVIYDPAVITYEDLVKHVYATIDYEDNGGQFCDRGHSYSPAIYYKTEAERMTVERLAPKTSVVPIERESSFYPVREEHQDFYKKNAIKYKIYRYRCGRDSRVEALKK
;
A
#
# COMPACT_ATOMS: atom_id res chain seq x y z
N MET A 1 -9.15 59.20 -52.18
CA MET A 1 -8.49 58.80 -50.90
C MET A 1 -9.10 57.50 -50.46
N LYS A 2 -8.45 56.33 -50.73
CA LYS A 2 -8.92 55.02 -50.35
C LYS A 2 -8.25 54.64 -49.01
N LYS A 3 -9.04 54.44 -47.94
CA LYS A 3 -8.55 53.95 -46.62
C LYS A 3 -8.52 52.43 -46.65
N THR A 4 -7.32 51.86 -46.57
CA THR A 4 -7.11 50.45 -46.42
C THR A 4 -7.18 50.11 -44.91
N ILE A 5 -8.15 49.27 -44.55
CA ILE A 5 -8.28 48.75 -43.15
C ILE A 5 -7.51 47.45 -43.09
N LEU A 6 -6.45 47.44 -42.29
CA LEU A 6 -5.67 46.23 -42.02
C LEU A 6 -6.36 45.48 -40.87
N ALA A 7 -6.91 44.30 -41.16
CA ALA A 7 -7.47 43.42 -40.13
C ALA A 7 -6.34 42.56 -39.50
N PHE A 8 -6.08 42.73 -38.23
CA PHE A 8 -5.21 41.88 -37.45
C PHE A 8 -5.99 40.58 -37.06
N VAL A 9 -5.60 39.47 -37.65
CA VAL A 9 -6.10 38.15 -37.23
C VAL A 9 -5.20 37.67 -36.10
N ALA A 10 -5.72 37.69 -34.87
CA ALA A 10 -5.05 37.08 -33.72
C ALA A 10 -5.25 35.55 -33.78
N PHE A 11 -4.18 34.81 -34.02
CA PHE A 11 -4.16 33.35 -33.87
C PHE A 11 -4.09 33.00 -32.37
N PHE A 12 -5.22 32.61 -31.82
CA PHE A 12 -5.25 31.95 -30.49
C PHE A 12 -4.79 30.50 -30.69
N VAL A 13 -3.54 30.19 -30.32
CA VAL A 13 -3.07 28.82 -30.16
C VAL A 13 -3.64 28.34 -28.81
N ALA A 14 -4.77 27.64 -28.87
CA ALA A 14 -5.28 26.90 -27.72
C ALA A 14 -4.32 25.71 -27.46
N GLY A 15 -3.39 25.90 -26.55
CA GLY A 15 -2.59 24.81 -26.02
C GLY A 15 -3.53 23.82 -25.31
N ASN A 16 -3.76 22.66 -25.94
CA ASN A 16 -4.34 21.52 -25.26
C ASN A 16 -3.34 21.06 -24.20
N ILE A 17 -3.49 21.56 -22.97
CA ILE A 17 -2.93 20.93 -21.78
C ILE A 17 -3.78 19.68 -21.59
N GLY A 18 -3.38 18.59 -22.25
CA GLY A 18 -3.93 17.28 -21.97
C GLY A 18 -3.65 16.99 -20.50
N LEU A 19 -4.69 17.00 -19.65
CA LEU A 19 -4.62 16.32 -18.36
C LEU A 19 -4.35 14.85 -18.70
N GLN A 20 -3.08 14.46 -18.65
CA GLN A 20 -2.72 13.06 -18.56
C GLN A 20 -3.25 12.59 -17.21
N THR A 21 -4.39 11.90 -17.20
CA THR A 21 -4.80 11.09 -16.05
C THR A 21 -3.69 10.05 -15.89
N ALA A 22 -2.78 10.29 -14.97
CA ALA A 22 -1.75 9.32 -14.64
C ALA A 22 -2.46 8.00 -14.33
N ASN A 23 -2.11 6.94 -15.05
CA ASN A 23 -2.67 5.61 -14.80
C ASN A 23 -2.30 5.21 -13.39
N ALA A 24 -3.31 4.91 -12.56
CA ALA A 24 -3.05 4.42 -11.23
C ALA A 24 -2.31 3.08 -11.31
N GLU A 25 -1.31 2.91 -10.46
CA GLU A 25 -0.61 1.65 -10.28
C GLU A 25 -1.03 0.98 -8.97
N VAL A 26 -0.69 -0.29 -8.83
CA VAL A 26 -1.06 -1.12 -7.68
C VAL A 26 0.19 -1.73 -7.07
N PHE A 27 0.30 -1.63 -5.74
CA PHE A 27 1.33 -2.24 -4.92
C PHE A 27 0.69 -3.07 -3.81
N ASN A 28 1.11 -4.33 -3.64
CA ASN A 28 0.61 -5.23 -2.60
C ASN A 28 1.68 -5.53 -1.57
N TYR A 29 1.31 -5.51 -0.28
CA TYR A 29 2.16 -5.95 0.81
C TYR A 29 1.38 -6.47 2.01
N SER A 30 2.02 -7.32 2.81
CA SER A 30 1.55 -7.79 4.11
C SER A 30 2.40 -7.17 5.20
N GLY A 31 1.76 -6.63 6.24
CA GLY A 31 2.44 -5.95 7.34
C GLY A 31 1.74 -6.16 8.69
N GLY A 32 1.20 -7.36 8.91
CA GLY A 32 0.34 -7.69 10.05
C GLY A 32 -1.10 -7.31 9.79
N CYS A 33 -1.82 -6.90 10.83
CA CYS A 33 -3.22 -6.51 10.73
C CYS A 33 -3.48 -5.48 9.62
N PHE A 34 -4.35 -5.81 8.67
CA PHE A 34 -4.66 -4.96 7.52
C PHE A 34 -5.31 -3.62 7.90
N TRP A 35 -6.00 -3.49 9.04
CA TRP A 35 -6.48 -2.19 9.53
C TRP A 35 -5.33 -1.21 9.77
N CYS A 36 -4.18 -1.73 10.22
CA CYS A 36 -3.00 -0.90 10.45
C CYS A 36 -2.30 -0.55 9.15
N THR A 37 -2.10 -1.51 8.26
CA THR A 37 -1.45 -1.28 6.96
C THR A 37 -2.26 -0.33 6.07
N GLU A 38 -3.60 -0.46 6.05
CA GLU A 38 -4.52 0.47 5.41
C GLU A 38 -4.36 1.89 6.01
N SER A 39 -4.54 2.02 7.33
CA SER A 39 -4.42 3.31 8.03
C SER A 39 -3.07 3.99 7.83
N ASP A 40 -1.98 3.24 7.71
CA ASP A 40 -0.65 3.82 7.54
C ASP A 40 -0.41 4.25 6.09
N SER A 41 -0.84 3.45 5.11
CA SER A 41 -0.65 3.74 3.69
C SER A 41 -1.54 4.85 3.15
N GLU A 42 -2.79 4.96 3.61
CA GLU A 42 -3.70 6.03 3.16
C GLU A 42 -3.26 7.46 3.54
N LYS A 43 -2.30 7.60 4.45
CA LYS A 43 -1.75 8.91 4.84
C LYS A 43 -0.72 9.43 3.84
N LEU A 44 -0.28 8.60 2.90
CA LEU A 44 0.74 8.98 1.94
C LEU A 44 0.13 9.83 0.83
N GLU A 45 0.75 10.96 0.55
CA GLU A 45 0.41 11.75 -0.63
C GLU A 45 0.67 10.91 -1.90
N GLY A 46 -0.29 10.91 -2.82
CA GLY A 46 -0.22 10.09 -4.04
C GLY A 46 -0.90 8.73 -3.91
N VAL A 47 -1.21 8.25 -2.72
CA VAL A 47 -2.08 7.09 -2.52
C VAL A 47 -3.54 7.52 -2.72
N ARG A 48 -4.23 6.83 -3.62
CA ARG A 48 -5.64 7.13 -3.97
C ARG A 48 -6.62 6.32 -3.15
N GLU A 49 -6.26 5.06 -2.88
CA GLU A 49 -7.10 4.10 -2.17
C GLU A 49 -6.22 2.98 -1.62
N VAL A 50 -6.60 2.42 -0.48
CA VAL A 50 -6.01 1.18 0.04
C VAL A 50 -7.12 0.19 0.34
N ILE A 51 -7.01 -1.00 -0.21
CA ILE A 51 -8.00 -2.07 -0.02
C ILE A 51 -7.40 -3.12 0.92
N SER A 52 -8.04 -3.36 2.04
CA SER A 52 -7.72 -4.46 2.96
C SER A 52 -8.16 -5.80 2.38
N GLY A 53 -7.34 -6.85 2.52
CA GLY A 53 -7.66 -8.16 1.94
C GLY A 53 -6.65 -9.24 2.28
N PHE A 54 -6.58 -10.25 1.42
CA PHE A 54 -5.72 -11.42 1.54
C PHE A 54 -4.95 -11.68 0.25
N THR A 55 -3.68 -12.07 0.38
CA THR A 55 -2.85 -12.51 -0.76
C THR A 55 -1.72 -13.42 -0.30
N GLY A 56 -0.89 -13.89 -1.23
CA GLY A 56 0.30 -14.69 -0.96
C GLY A 56 0.03 -16.17 -0.73
N GLY A 57 -1.23 -16.61 -0.72
CA GLY A 57 -1.62 -18.00 -0.57
C GLY A 57 -2.16 -18.63 -1.85
N THR A 58 -2.54 -19.90 -1.75
CA THR A 58 -3.08 -20.73 -2.84
C THR A 58 -4.58 -21.03 -2.70
N THR A 59 -5.13 -20.84 -1.49
CA THR A 59 -6.55 -21.09 -1.21
C THR A 59 -7.43 -20.11 -2.00
N ALA A 60 -8.37 -20.64 -2.77
CA ALA A 60 -9.33 -19.81 -3.51
C ALA A 60 -10.40 -19.21 -2.58
N ASN A 61 -10.71 -17.91 -2.75
CA ASN A 61 -11.76 -17.20 -2.01
C ASN A 61 -11.63 -17.34 -0.48
N PRO A 62 -10.53 -16.92 0.13
CA PRO A 62 -10.34 -16.97 1.58
C PRO A 62 -11.43 -16.20 2.31
N ARG A 63 -11.85 -16.68 3.50
CA ARG A 63 -12.94 -16.08 4.28
C ARG A 63 -12.49 -15.73 5.68
N TYR A 64 -12.71 -14.48 6.09
CA TYR A 64 -12.31 -13.97 7.40
C TYR A 64 -12.98 -14.73 8.57
N TYR A 65 -14.31 -14.86 8.55
CA TYR A 65 -15.07 -15.36 9.71
C TYR A 65 -15.04 -16.86 9.91
N SER A 66 -14.77 -17.63 8.89
CA SER A 66 -14.70 -19.10 9.02
C SER A 66 -13.32 -19.60 9.44
N GLY A 67 -12.32 -18.70 9.55
CA GLY A 67 -10.94 -19.11 9.70
C GLY A 67 -10.37 -19.81 8.46
N GLU A 68 -11.09 -19.77 7.35
CA GLU A 68 -10.72 -20.38 6.06
C GLU A 68 -9.84 -19.39 5.26
N TRP A 69 -8.82 -18.84 5.90
CA TRP A 69 -7.83 -17.95 5.23
C TRP A 69 -6.80 -18.79 4.46
N GLY A 70 -6.77 -20.08 4.75
CA GLY A 70 -5.81 -21.01 4.20
C GLY A 70 -4.40 -20.59 4.54
N ASP A 71 -3.58 -20.49 3.50
CA ASP A 71 -2.18 -20.09 3.52
C ASP A 71 -1.97 -18.60 3.18
N HIS A 72 -3.04 -17.81 3.17
CA HIS A 72 -2.94 -16.37 2.90
C HIS A 72 -2.45 -15.55 4.10
N ARG A 73 -1.88 -14.37 3.77
CA ARG A 73 -1.62 -13.31 4.74
C ARG A 73 -2.67 -12.21 4.62
N GLU A 74 -2.96 -11.53 5.72
CA GLU A 74 -3.61 -10.23 5.68
C GLU A 74 -2.71 -9.25 4.92
N ALA A 75 -3.30 -8.50 4.00
CA ALA A 75 -2.56 -7.64 3.09
C ALA A 75 -3.28 -6.33 2.79
N ALA A 76 -2.52 -5.34 2.36
CA ALA A 76 -3.00 -4.09 1.79
C ALA A 76 -2.69 -4.05 0.30
N GLN A 77 -3.70 -3.73 -0.50
CA GLN A 77 -3.54 -3.36 -1.90
C GLN A 77 -3.58 -1.84 -2.00
N VAL A 78 -2.44 -1.23 -2.29
CA VAL A 78 -2.27 0.22 -2.40
C VAL A 78 -2.43 0.64 -3.85
N ILE A 79 -3.43 1.45 -4.15
CA ILE A 79 -3.68 2.07 -5.45
C ILE A 79 -3.12 3.49 -5.40
N TYR A 80 -2.11 3.79 -6.24
CA TYR A 80 -1.35 5.01 -6.13
C TYR A 80 -1.11 5.70 -7.48
N ASP A 81 -0.79 6.99 -7.43
CA ASP A 81 -0.38 7.78 -8.58
C ASP A 81 1.16 7.79 -8.71
N PRO A 82 1.73 7.09 -9.71
CA PRO A 82 3.18 7.01 -9.85
C PRO A 82 3.85 8.34 -10.22
N ALA A 83 3.07 9.36 -10.59
CA ALA A 83 3.59 10.72 -10.81
C ALA A 83 3.79 11.49 -9.49
N VAL A 84 3.19 11.04 -8.38
CA VAL A 84 3.25 11.70 -7.06
C VAL A 84 4.08 10.90 -6.07
N ILE A 85 3.90 9.58 -6.03
CA ILE A 85 4.64 8.68 -5.13
C ILE A 85 5.19 7.49 -5.93
N THR A 86 6.45 7.15 -5.71
CA THR A 86 7.12 6.06 -6.45
C THR A 86 6.93 4.71 -5.76
N TYR A 87 7.11 3.60 -6.51
CA TYR A 87 7.20 2.25 -5.95
C TYR A 87 8.27 2.16 -4.84
N GLU A 88 9.42 2.82 -5.06
CA GLU A 88 10.52 2.89 -4.08
C GLU A 88 10.06 3.54 -2.76
N ASP A 89 9.27 4.60 -2.82
CA ASP A 89 8.78 5.29 -1.62
C ASP A 89 7.78 4.42 -0.86
N LEU A 90 6.94 3.66 -1.57
CA LEU A 90 6.03 2.68 -0.97
C LEU A 90 6.81 1.55 -0.26
N VAL A 91 7.86 1.01 -0.87
CA VAL A 91 8.71 0.01 -0.22
C VAL A 91 9.40 0.56 1.02
N LYS A 92 9.93 1.79 0.98
CA LYS A 92 10.49 2.47 2.16
C LYS A 92 9.46 2.65 3.26
N HIS A 93 8.22 3.02 2.89
CA HIS A 93 7.12 3.14 3.83
C HIS A 93 6.81 1.81 4.53
N VAL A 94 6.78 0.70 3.79
CA VAL A 94 6.57 -0.63 4.38
C VAL A 94 7.62 -0.91 5.45
N TYR A 95 8.91 -0.81 5.11
CA TYR A 95 9.99 -1.04 6.08
C TYR A 95 9.99 -0.05 7.26
N ALA A 96 9.44 1.14 7.07
CA ALA A 96 9.30 2.13 8.13
C ALA A 96 8.10 1.90 9.06
N THR A 97 7.19 0.97 8.73
CA THR A 97 5.92 0.77 9.46
C THR A 97 5.69 -0.66 9.96
N ILE A 98 6.59 -1.59 9.65
CA ILE A 98 6.54 -2.98 10.11
C ILE A 98 7.72 -3.30 11.03
N ASP A 99 7.63 -4.43 11.74
CA ASP A 99 8.79 -5.09 12.34
C ASP A 99 9.44 -6.00 11.31
N TYR A 100 10.42 -5.49 10.61
CA TYR A 100 11.12 -6.23 9.54
C TYR A 100 12.05 -7.34 10.06
N GLU A 101 12.24 -7.45 11.38
CA GLU A 101 13.01 -8.50 12.04
C GLU A 101 12.15 -9.67 12.54
N ASP A 102 10.82 -9.58 12.40
CA ASP A 102 9.88 -10.59 12.89
C ASP A 102 9.01 -11.16 11.76
N ASN A 103 9.26 -12.41 11.37
CA ASN A 103 8.48 -13.14 10.37
C ASN A 103 7.43 -14.11 10.99
N GLY A 104 7.29 -14.14 12.30
CA GLY A 104 6.30 -14.98 13.01
C GLY A 104 4.95 -14.32 13.23
N GLY A 105 4.74 -13.16 12.68
CA GLY A 105 3.60 -12.27 12.83
C GLY A 105 4.08 -10.84 12.98
N GLN A 106 3.18 -9.93 13.37
CA GLN A 106 3.54 -8.54 13.57
C GLN A 106 2.97 -8.04 14.89
N PHE A 107 3.85 -7.54 15.76
CA PHE A 107 3.49 -6.99 17.07
C PHE A 107 2.70 -7.99 17.92
N CYS A 108 1.44 -7.66 18.28
CA CYS A 108 0.57 -8.55 19.06
C CYS A 108 -0.13 -9.62 18.20
N ASP A 109 -0.17 -9.47 16.88
CA ASP A 109 -0.83 -10.41 15.99
C ASP A 109 0.18 -11.48 15.54
N ARG A 110 -0.09 -12.73 15.85
CA ARG A 110 0.86 -13.82 15.68
C ARG A 110 0.34 -14.86 14.68
N GLY A 111 1.29 -15.54 14.03
CA GLY A 111 1.00 -16.58 13.07
C GLY A 111 1.19 -16.12 11.62
N HIS A 112 1.17 -17.08 10.69
CA HIS A 112 1.45 -16.86 9.27
C HIS A 112 0.57 -15.77 8.64
N SER A 113 -0.71 -15.73 8.97
CA SER A 113 -1.66 -14.75 8.43
C SER A 113 -1.28 -13.29 8.75
N TYR A 114 -0.49 -13.07 9.78
CA TYR A 114 0.01 -11.75 10.18
C TYR A 114 1.50 -11.56 9.91
N SER A 115 2.16 -12.51 9.24
CA SER A 115 3.56 -12.34 8.87
C SER A 115 3.73 -11.31 7.76
N PRO A 116 4.85 -10.57 7.73
CA PRO A 116 5.09 -9.57 6.70
C PRO A 116 5.49 -10.23 5.38
N ALA A 117 5.22 -9.55 4.26
CA ALA A 117 5.76 -9.87 2.93
C ALA A 117 5.63 -8.65 2.01
N ILE A 118 6.52 -8.51 1.04
CA ILE A 118 6.41 -7.54 -0.04
C ILE A 118 6.27 -8.31 -1.35
N TYR A 119 5.26 -7.92 -2.16
CA TYR A 119 4.94 -8.60 -3.40
C TYR A 119 5.41 -7.79 -4.61
N TYR A 120 6.04 -8.46 -5.59
CA TYR A 120 6.54 -7.83 -6.81
C TYR A 120 5.87 -8.41 -8.06
N LYS A 121 5.73 -7.60 -9.11
CA LYS A 121 5.24 -7.99 -10.44
C LYS A 121 6.38 -8.20 -11.42
N THR A 122 7.38 -7.33 -11.35
CA THR A 122 8.51 -7.28 -12.28
C THR A 122 9.83 -7.53 -11.59
N GLU A 123 10.83 -7.94 -12.35
CA GLU A 123 12.19 -8.12 -11.84
C GLU A 123 12.80 -6.79 -11.33
N ALA A 124 12.46 -5.67 -11.95
CA ALA A 124 12.90 -4.35 -11.50
C ALA A 124 12.34 -3.99 -10.12
N GLU A 125 11.06 -4.32 -9.86
CA GLU A 125 10.47 -4.18 -8.53
C GLU A 125 11.16 -5.08 -7.49
N ARG A 126 11.40 -6.36 -7.82
CA ARG A 126 12.13 -7.28 -6.94
C ARG A 126 13.48 -6.71 -6.54
N MET A 127 14.28 -6.28 -7.52
CA MET A 127 15.60 -5.67 -7.27
C MET A 127 15.51 -4.39 -6.42
N THR A 128 14.45 -3.61 -6.58
CA THR A 128 14.21 -2.41 -5.78
C THR A 128 13.95 -2.78 -4.32
N VAL A 129 13.11 -3.78 -4.06
CA VAL A 129 12.83 -4.26 -2.69
C VAL A 129 14.10 -4.82 -2.05
N GLU A 130 14.86 -5.66 -2.75
CA GLU A 130 16.12 -6.24 -2.26
C GLU A 130 17.17 -5.16 -1.89
N ARG A 131 17.28 -4.14 -2.73
CA ARG A 131 18.20 -3.01 -2.50
C ARG A 131 17.84 -2.19 -1.27
N LEU A 132 16.54 -2.05 -0.99
CA LEU A 132 16.03 -1.22 0.11
C LEU A 132 15.87 -1.99 1.42
N ALA A 133 15.91 -3.32 1.37
CA ALA A 133 15.74 -4.16 2.55
C ALA A 133 16.81 -3.84 3.61
N PRO A 134 16.41 -3.59 4.87
CA PRO A 134 17.36 -3.51 5.98
C PRO A 134 18.20 -4.80 6.06
N LYS A 135 19.47 -4.68 6.49
CA LYS A 135 20.40 -5.83 6.55
C LYS A 135 19.89 -6.98 7.43
N THR A 136 19.10 -6.66 8.45
CA THR A 136 18.52 -7.64 9.40
C THR A 136 17.12 -8.07 8.99
N SER A 137 16.63 -7.62 7.84
CA SER A 137 15.28 -7.94 7.39
C SER A 137 15.10 -9.43 7.13
N VAL A 138 14.04 -9.98 7.70
CA VAL A 138 13.54 -11.35 7.46
C VAL A 138 12.25 -11.36 6.65
N VAL A 139 11.87 -10.22 6.07
CA VAL A 139 10.65 -10.05 5.28
C VAL A 139 10.78 -10.78 3.95
N PRO A 140 9.90 -11.75 3.64
CA PRO A 140 9.87 -12.39 2.33
C PRO A 140 9.57 -11.41 1.20
N ILE A 141 10.26 -11.60 0.07
CA ILE A 141 10.01 -10.88 -1.18
C ILE A 141 9.44 -11.90 -2.15
N GLU A 142 8.15 -11.83 -2.43
CA GLU A 142 7.42 -12.86 -3.14
C GLU A 142 6.82 -12.31 -4.44
N ARG A 143 6.64 -13.21 -5.43
CA ARG A 143 5.93 -12.82 -6.64
C ARG A 143 4.46 -12.58 -6.33
N GLU A 144 3.86 -11.54 -6.91
CA GLU A 144 2.44 -11.22 -6.72
C GLU A 144 1.55 -12.40 -7.13
N SER A 145 0.53 -12.65 -6.34
CA SER A 145 -0.53 -13.62 -6.58
C SER A 145 -1.90 -12.95 -6.53
N SER A 146 -2.98 -13.73 -6.63
CA SER A 146 -4.34 -13.19 -6.55
C SER A 146 -4.57 -12.46 -5.23
N PHE A 147 -5.18 -11.28 -5.31
CA PHE A 147 -5.63 -10.51 -4.15
C PHE A 147 -7.14 -10.69 -3.98
N TYR A 148 -7.57 -10.90 -2.74
CA TYR A 148 -8.97 -11.10 -2.36
C TYR A 148 -9.38 -10.03 -1.36
N PRO A 149 -10.18 -9.03 -1.75
CA PRO A 149 -10.67 -8.01 -0.81
C PRO A 149 -11.43 -8.65 0.35
N VAL A 150 -11.17 -8.18 1.56
CA VAL A 150 -12.00 -8.54 2.71
C VAL A 150 -13.34 -7.80 2.64
N ARG A 151 -14.33 -8.26 3.41
CA ARG A 151 -15.67 -7.67 3.46
C ARG A 151 -15.65 -6.22 3.90
N GLU A 152 -16.67 -5.46 3.48
CA GLU A 152 -16.80 -4.02 3.64
C GLU A 152 -16.69 -3.53 5.09
N GLU A 153 -17.13 -4.32 6.08
CA GLU A 153 -16.99 -3.97 7.48
C GLU A 153 -15.58 -3.84 8.00
N HIS A 154 -14.59 -4.37 7.26
CA HIS A 154 -13.15 -4.27 7.56
C HIS A 154 -12.45 -3.17 6.78
N GLN A 155 -13.03 -2.70 5.67
CA GLN A 155 -12.51 -1.56 4.92
C GLN A 155 -12.71 -0.28 5.73
N ASP A 156 -11.71 0.60 5.74
CA ASP A 156 -11.74 1.86 6.50
C ASP A 156 -11.98 1.66 8.01
N PHE A 157 -11.62 0.51 8.56
CA PHE A 157 -11.94 0.20 9.94
C PHE A 157 -11.45 1.27 10.92
N TYR A 158 -10.28 1.85 10.66
CA TYR A 158 -9.71 2.91 11.47
C TYR A 158 -10.51 4.22 11.44
N LYS A 159 -11.26 4.48 10.36
CA LYS A 159 -12.21 5.61 10.22
C LYS A 159 -13.55 5.28 10.86
N LYS A 160 -14.13 4.12 10.48
CA LYS A 160 -15.46 3.65 10.93
C LYS A 160 -15.50 3.33 12.43
N ASN A 161 -14.39 2.87 13.01
CA ASN A 161 -14.27 2.42 14.40
C ASN A 161 -13.07 3.06 15.13
N ALA A 162 -12.90 4.38 15.01
CA ALA A 162 -11.69 5.10 15.40
C ALA A 162 -11.23 4.85 16.85
N ILE A 163 -12.15 4.79 17.81
CA ILE A 163 -11.80 4.54 19.25
C ILE A 163 -11.30 3.11 19.42
N LYS A 164 -12.00 2.12 18.88
CA LYS A 164 -11.64 0.71 18.96
C LYS A 164 -10.28 0.45 18.31
N TYR A 165 -10.06 1.04 17.12
CA TYR A 165 -8.80 0.95 16.41
C TYR A 165 -7.62 1.56 17.22
N LYS A 166 -7.79 2.77 17.77
CA LYS A 166 -6.75 3.42 18.59
C LYS A 166 -6.36 2.58 19.81
N ILE A 167 -7.34 2.00 20.52
CA ILE A 167 -7.08 1.14 21.68
C ILE A 167 -6.33 -0.13 21.25
N TYR A 168 -6.75 -0.75 20.14
CA TYR A 168 -6.10 -1.94 19.58
C TYR A 168 -4.64 -1.62 19.23
N ARG A 169 -4.40 -0.60 18.36
CA ARG A 169 -3.06 -0.22 17.91
C ARG A 169 -2.10 0.09 19.07
N TYR A 170 -2.60 0.84 20.08
CA TYR A 170 -1.82 1.15 21.27
C TYR A 170 -1.45 -0.10 22.07
N ARG A 171 -2.41 -0.97 22.35
CA ARG A 171 -2.18 -2.20 23.12
C ARG A 171 -1.28 -3.19 22.38
N CYS A 172 -1.32 -3.19 21.08
CA CYS A 172 -0.49 -4.02 20.22
C CYS A 172 0.99 -3.59 20.22
N GLY A 173 1.29 -2.38 20.69
CA GLY A 173 2.66 -1.87 20.81
C GLY A 173 3.33 -1.56 19.46
N ARG A 174 2.57 -1.49 18.37
CA ARG A 174 3.09 -1.28 17.00
C ARG A 174 4.00 -0.06 16.92
N ASP A 175 3.50 1.11 17.30
CA ASP A 175 4.22 2.37 17.16
C ASP A 175 5.50 2.41 17.99
N SER A 176 5.49 1.82 19.22
CA SER A 176 6.66 1.73 20.08
C SER A 176 7.76 0.83 19.51
N ARG A 177 7.38 -0.30 18.90
CA ARG A 177 8.35 -1.22 18.28
C ARG A 177 8.94 -0.62 17.03
N VAL A 178 8.13 -0.03 16.16
CA VAL A 178 8.59 0.66 14.95
C VAL A 178 9.57 1.79 15.29
N GLU A 179 9.29 2.57 16.33
CA GLU A 179 10.22 3.62 16.78
C GLU A 179 11.55 3.06 17.32
N ALA A 180 11.52 1.91 17.96
CA ALA A 180 12.72 1.23 18.45
C ALA A 180 13.63 0.72 17.32
N LEU A 181 13.06 0.39 16.14
CA LEU A 181 13.81 -0.08 14.97
C LEU A 181 14.52 1.05 14.20
N LYS A 182 14.15 2.31 14.43
CA LYS A 182 14.80 3.48 13.79
C LYS A 182 16.16 3.83 14.39
N LYS A 183 16.55 3.17 15.46
CA LYS A 183 17.83 3.40 16.18
C LYS A 183 18.92 2.50 15.63
#